data_e6ac42e33d7b40b24a818feb9d07b13f
#
_entry.id   e6ac42e33d7b40b24a818feb9d07b13f
#
_cell.length_a   1.000
_cell.length_b   1.000
_cell.length_c   1.000
_cell.angle_alpha   90.00
_cell.angle_beta   90.00
_cell.angle_gamma   90.00
#
_symmetry.space_group_name_H-M   'P 1'
#
loop_
_entity.id
_entity.type
_entity.pdbx_description
1 polymer ?
#
loop_
_entity_poly.entity_id
_entity_poly.type
_entity_poly.pdbx_seq_one_letter_code
_entity_poly.pdbx_strand_id
1 'polypeptide(L)'
;MDGGRGERARLALAVWAVLVSQVLVYPGVADLVVALGGDGDVAAGMWFLVAEFAAFVVFAGVWGAASDSLGRRKPLIVLGAFGGAAGYLLLAAVPSLGLSFAAALAIRAFGGAMTIGAFSLSMTALADLAGGNGRNMGAAGIAIGLGAALGSVVGGRLADADPFYPLYAAAALLVVAAALVASAPDRTPGGVRIRPGAALTRLGERPALAVPYAFGFIDRMTAGFFALVGVFYFRETFGLDAFGAGLALSAFFFPFALLQYPAGVLSDRVGRFVPVVLGSICYGLAIVAVGLAPTLAVAVGTMVVVGAFGALVAPATMALVTDVASPEERGAALGGFNVFGSLGFLAGFLVGGVATSTAGYLAAFVAVGLSEVAIAVVAAGAVRRLSPDRRPSASLSGAGD
;
A
#
# COMPACT_ATOMS: atom_id res chain seq x y z
N MET A 1 -10.94 28.10 13.74
CA MET A 1 -10.17 26.84 13.95
C MET A 1 -10.86 25.58 13.34
N ASP A 2 -12.13 25.66 12.93
CA ASP A 2 -12.87 24.51 12.38
C ASP A 2 -12.61 24.19 10.89
N GLY A 3 -12.20 25.18 10.08
CA GLY A 3 -11.96 24.95 8.65
C GLY A 3 -10.89 23.91 8.33
N GLY A 4 -9.84 23.81 9.13
CA GLY A 4 -8.75 22.85 8.88
C GLY A 4 -9.08 21.39 9.26
N ARG A 5 -10.01 21.17 10.19
CA ARG A 5 -10.48 19.81 10.55
C ARG A 5 -11.36 19.23 9.44
N GLY A 6 -12.29 20.02 8.92
CA GLY A 6 -13.17 19.60 7.86
C GLY A 6 -12.42 19.32 6.52
N GLU A 7 -11.40 20.12 6.20
CA GLU A 7 -10.57 19.91 5.02
C GLU A 7 -9.74 18.63 5.13
N ARG A 8 -9.09 18.39 6.29
CA ARG A 8 -8.35 17.15 6.56
C ARG A 8 -9.25 15.92 6.44
N ALA A 9 -10.47 15.97 7.01
CA ALA A 9 -11.42 14.88 6.92
C ALA A 9 -11.82 14.57 5.46
N ARG A 10 -12.10 15.60 4.64
CA ARG A 10 -12.44 15.42 3.22
C ARG A 10 -11.30 14.79 2.43
N LEU A 11 -10.06 15.27 2.61
CA LEU A 11 -8.90 14.69 1.91
C LEU A 11 -8.59 13.28 2.40
N ALA A 12 -8.67 12.99 3.71
CA ALA A 12 -8.50 11.64 4.23
C ALA A 12 -9.59 10.68 3.72
N LEU A 13 -10.85 11.13 3.63
CA LEU A 13 -11.93 10.35 3.04
C LEU A 13 -11.75 10.16 1.54
N ALA A 14 -11.20 11.13 0.81
CA ALA A 14 -10.86 10.97 -0.60
C ALA A 14 -9.75 9.92 -0.77
N VAL A 15 -8.68 9.97 0.02
CA VAL A 15 -7.62 8.94 0.03
C VAL A 15 -8.21 7.56 0.36
N TRP A 16 -9.08 7.47 1.36
CA TRP A 16 -9.78 6.26 1.72
C TRP A 16 -10.62 5.70 0.56
N ALA A 17 -11.44 6.55 -0.09
CA ALA A 17 -12.30 6.14 -1.19
C ALA A 17 -11.50 5.64 -2.40
N VAL A 18 -10.38 6.31 -2.73
CA VAL A 18 -9.50 5.87 -3.81
C VAL A 18 -8.82 4.53 -3.46
N LEU A 19 -8.35 4.35 -2.23
CA LEU A 19 -7.76 3.07 -1.82
C LEU A 19 -8.78 1.93 -1.82
N VAL A 20 -9.95 2.17 -1.23
CA VAL A 20 -11.02 1.15 -1.19
C VAL A 20 -11.43 0.73 -2.60
N SER A 21 -11.49 1.67 -3.56
CA SER A 21 -11.82 1.35 -4.95
C SER A 21 -10.89 0.30 -5.57
N GLN A 22 -9.64 0.25 -5.14
CA GLN A 22 -8.67 -0.76 -5.59
C GLN A 22 -8.85 -2.09 -4.84
N VAL A 23 -8.97 -2.01 -3.52
CA VAL A 23 -9.03 -3.21 -2.66
C VAL A 23 -10.32 -4.01 -2.88
N LEU A 24 -11.42 -3.35 -3.25
CA LEU A 24 -12.69 -4.02 -3.59
C LEU A 24 -12.52 -5.13 -4.64
N VAL A 25 -11.56 -4.99 -5.54
CA VAL A 25 -11.37 -5.90 -6.68
C VAL A 25 -10.59 -7.16 -6.28
N TYR A 26 -9.75 -7.10 -5.24
CA TYR A 26 -8.80 -8.18 -4.93
C TYR A 26 -9.48 -9.53 -4.58
N PRO A 27 -10.48 -9.59 -3.68
CA PRO A 27 -11.05 -10.88 -3.27
C PRO A 27 -11.72 -11.66 -4.41
N GLY A 28 -12.32 -10.95 -5.37
CA GLY A 28 -13.00 -11.51 -6.53
C GLY A 28 -12.15 -11.56 -7.80
N VAL A 29 -10.84 -11.33 -7.73
CA VAL A 29 -9.98 -11.19 -8.91
C VAL A 29 -10.02 -12.42 -9.82
N ALA A 30 -10.10 -13.63 -9.26
CA ALA A 30 -10.17 -14.88 -10.03
C ALA A 30 -11.44 -14.93 -10.90
N ASP A 31 -12.61 -14.66 -10.31
CA ASP A 31 -13.90 -14.68 -11.02
C ASP A 31 -13.97 -13.54 -12.04
N LEU A 32 -13.47 -12.37 -11.67
CA LEU A 32 -13.42 -11.22 -12.57
C LEU A 32 -12.56 -11.50 -13.80
N VAL A 33 -11.38 -12.11 -13.63
CA VAL A 33 -10.48 -12.45 -14.75
C VAL A 33 -11.14 -13.41 -15.71
N VAL A 34 -11.85 -14.44 -15.21
CA VAL A 34 -12.67 -15.35 -16.03
C VAL A 34 -13.76 -14.58 -16.78
N ALA A 35 -14.49 -13.71 -16.08
CA ALA A 35 -15.56 -12.91 -16.69
C ALA A 35 -15.03 -11.94 -17.77
N LEU A 36 -13.76 -11.55 -17.70
CA LEU A 36 -13.07 -10.74 -18.71
C LEU A 36 -12.43 -11.56 -19.85
N GLY A 37 -12.59 -12.90 -19.84
CA GLY A 37 -12.07 -13.80 -20.87
C GLY A 37 -10.65 -14.28 -20.65
N GLY A 38 -10.14 -14.21 -19.41
CA GLY A 38 -8.87 -14.82 -18.98
C GLY A 38 -9.05 -16.23 -18.42
N ASP A 39 -7.95 -16.92 -18.16
CA ASP A 39 -7.95 -18.34 -17.75
C ASP A 39 -8.35 -18.59 -16.29
N GLY A 40 -8.51 -17.54 -15.47
CA GLY A 40 -8.92 -17.66 -14.05
C GLY A 40 -7.83 -18.21 -13.13
N ASP A 41 -6.63 -18.41 -13.62
CA ASP A 41 -5.47 -18.87 -12.87
C ASP A 41 -4.69 -17.71 -12.21
N VAL A 42 -3.74 -18.06 -11.34
CA VAL A 42 -2.88 -17.08 -10.67
C VAL A 42 -2.10 -16.21 -11.67
N ALA A 43 -1.70 -16.76 -12.83
CA ALA A 43 -0.93 -16.03 -13.82
C ALA A 43 -1.77 -14.93 -14.50
N ALA A 44 -3.01 -15.23 -14.87
CA ALA A 44 -3.92 -14.23 -15.43
C ALA A 44 -4.29 -13.16 -14.38
N GLY A 45 -4.55 -13.55 -13.12
CA GLY A 45 -4.73 -12.63 -12.00
C GLY A 45 -3.50 -11.75 -11.76
N MET A 46 -2.30 -12.31 -11.85
CA MET A 46 -1.03 -11.58 -11.75
C MET A 46 -0.95 -10.50 -12.84
N TRP A 47 -1.14 -10.84 -14.11
CA TRP A 47 -1.07 -9.85 -15.19
C TRP A 47 -2.14 -8.77 -15.07
N PHE A 48 -3.33 -9.12 -14.59
CA PHE A 48 -4.40 -8.15 -14.35
C PHE A 48 -4.02 -7.11 -13.28
N LEU A 49 -3.41 -7.52 -12.17
CA LEU A 49 -2.97 -6.61 -11.12
C LEU A 49 -1.65 -5.89 -11.48
N VAL A 50 -0.73 -6.58 -12.17
CA VAL A 50 0.52 -5.98 -12.68
C VAL A 50 0.23 -4.85 -13.67
N ALA A 51 -0.75 -5.00 -14.56
CA ALA A 51 -1.12 -3.96 -15.53
C ALA A 51 -1.48 -2.63 -14.83
N GLU A 52 -2.25 -2.69 -13.75
CA GLU A 52 -2.59 -1.50 -12.95
C GLU A 52 -1.38 -0.93 -12.22
N PHE A 53 -0.65 -1.76 -11.46
CA PHE A 53 0.43 -1.28 -10.60
C PHE A 53 1.69 -0.89 -11.37
N ALA A 54 1.96 -1.48 -12.52
CA ALA A 54 3.00 -0.99 -13.42
C ALA A 54 2.69 0.43 -13.90
N ALA A 55 1.43 0.68 -14.28
CA ALA A 55 0.97 2.03 -14.60
C ALA A 55 1.08 2.97 -13.40
N PHE A 56 0.77 2.53 -12.17
CA PHE A 56 0.96 3.30 -10.94
C PHE A 56 2.40 3.78 -10.80
N VAL A 57 3.36 2.87 -10.93
CA VAL A 57 4.79 3.19 -10.79
C VAL A 57 5.24 4.20 -11.84
N VAL A 58 4.84 4.02 -13.10
CA VAL A 58 5.23 4.89 -14.21
C VAL A 58 4.58 6.27 -14.10
N PHE A 59 3.27 6.33 -13.85
CA PHE A 59 2.50 7.57 -13.92
C PHE A 59 2.49 8.40 -12.63
N ALA A 60 2.89 7.86 -11.48
CA ALA A 60 2.98 8.64 -10.24
C ALA A 60 3.87 9.88 -10.40
N GLY A 61 5.03 9.72 -11.03
CA GLY A 61 5.94 10.83 -11.32
C GLY A 61 5.38 11.84 -12.34
N VAL A 62 4.63 11.35 -13.34
CA VAL A 62 3.98 12.20 -14.36
C VAL A 62 2.94 13.12 -13.72
N TRP A 63 2.06 12.57 -12.86
CA TRP A 63 1.07 13.37 -12.15
C TRP A 63 1.68 14.39 -11.19
N GLY A 64 2.78 14.01 -10.49
CA GLY A 64 3.54 14.96 -9.66
C GLY A 64 4.08 16.12 -10.49
N ALA A 65 4.79 15.83 -11.59
CA ALA A 65 5.34 16.84 -12.48
C ALA A 65 4.26 17.74 -13.12
N ALA A 66 3.12 17.15 -13.52
CA ALA A 66 1.98 17.91 -14.03
C ALA A 66 1.40 18.85 -12.98
N SER A 67 1.27 18.40 -11.73
CA SER A 67 0.80 19.22 -10.62
C SER A 67 1.73 20.40 -10.32
N ASP A 68 3.04 20.15 -10.32
CA ASP A 68 4.04 21.19 -10.07
C ASP A 68 4.10 22.22 -11.20
N SER A 69 3.90 21.78 -12.45
CA SER A 69 3.90 22.68 -13.62
C SER A 69 2.65 23.56 -13.70
N LEU A 70 1.49 23.02 -13.34
CA LEU A 70 0.21 23.73 -13.35
C LEU A 70 -0.01 24.59 -12.10
N GLY A 71 0.74 24.35 -11.01
CA GLY A 71 0.52 24.99 -9.72
C GLY A 71 -0.88 24.72 -9.12
N ARG A 72 -1.54 23.65 -9.54
CA ARG A 72 -2.89 23.26 -9.10
C ARG A 72 -2.98 21.75 -8.99
N ARG A 73 -3.46 21.25 -7.84
CA ARG A 73 -3.65 19.80 -7.60
C ARG A 73 -5.08 19.36 -7.79
N LYS A 74 -6.02 20.16 -7.33
CA LYS A 74 -7.45 19.81 -7.33
C LYS A 74 -7.97 19.36 -8.70
N PRO A 75 -7.80 20.09 -9.82
CA PRO A 75 -8.31 19.65 -11.12
C PRO A 75 -7.68 18.34 -11.58
N LEU A 76 -6.41 18.10 -11.25
CA LEU A 76 -5.71 16.86 -11.61
C LEU A 76 -6.20 15.67 -10.79
N ILE A 77 -6.48 15.85 -9.50
CA ILE A 77 -7.08 14.80 -8.65
C ILE A 77 -8.45 14.42 -9.19
N VAL A 78 -9.28 15.41 -9.53
CA VAL A 78 -10.62 15.20 -10.08
C VAL A 78 -10.53 14.48 -11.43
N LEU A 79 -9.63 14.90 -12.31
CA LEU A 79 -9.39 14.24 -13.61
C LEU A 79 -8.96 12.78 -13.42
N GLY A 80 -8.00 12.52 -12.52
CA GLY A 80 -7.52 11.18 -12.20
C GLY A 80 -8.64 10.28 -11.65
N ALA A 81 -9.48 10.83 -10.76
CA ALA A 81 -10.59 10.07 -10.17
C ALA A 81 -11.66 9.73 -11.22
N PHE A 82 -12.07 10.69 -12.07
CA PHE A 82 -13.01 10.40 -13.15
C PHE A 82 -12.43 9.47 -14.22
N GLY A 83 -11.14 9.62 -14.56
CA GLY A 83 -10.46 8.72 -15.49
C GLY A 83 -10.37 7.29 -14.94
N GLY A 84 -10.08 7.14 -13.63
CA GLY A 84 -10.11 5.85 -12.95
C GLY A 84 -11.51 5.24 -12.92
N ALA A 85 -12.54 6.04 -12.60
CA ALA A 85 -13.95 5.59 -12.66
C ALA A 85 -14.34 5.12 -14.06
N ALA A 86 -13.97 5.87 -15.10
CA ALA A 86 -14.18 5.46 -16.49
C ALA A 86 -13.43 4.14 -16.80
N GLY A 87 -12.21 3.96 -16.30
CA GLY A 87 -11.46 2.71 -16.43
C GLY A 87 -12.21 1.51 -15.85
N TYR A 88 -12.78 1.63 -14.65
CA TYR A 88 -13.58 0.56 -14.05
C TYR A 88 -14.87 0.27 -14.83
N LEU A 89 -15.58 1.30 -15.31
CA LEU A 89 -16.77 1.12 -16.12
C LEU A 89 -16.46 0.51 -17.49
N LEU A 90 -15.34 0.89 -18.11
CA LEU A 90 -14.87 0.28 -19.36
C LEU A 90 -14.51 -1.20 -19.16
N LEU A 91 -13.87 -1.57 -18.03
CA LEU A 91 -13.64 -2.98 -17.70
C LEU A 91 -14.94 -3.76 -17.60
N ALA A 92 -15.94 -3.22 -16.92
CA ALA A 92 -17.25 -3.86 -16.82
C ALA A 92 -17.95 -4.02 -18.18
N ALA A 93 -17.64 -3.17 -19.15
CA ALA A 93 -18.17 -3.23 -20.50
C ALA A 93 -17.41 -4.18 -21.45
N VAL A 94 -16.23 -4.69 -21.07
CA VAL A 94 -15.38 -5.55 -21.92
C VAL A 94 -16.13 -6.72 -22.54
N PRO A 95 -16.92 -7.53 -21.78
CA PRO A 95 -17.64 -8.66 -22.37
C PRO A 95 -18.74 -8.24 -23.35
N SER A 96 -19.48 -7.18 -23.05
CA SER A 96 -20.55 -6.69 -23.92
C SER A 96 -20.04 -6.07 -25.22
N LEU A 97 -18.79 -5.58 -25.21
CA LEU A 97 -18.10 -5.05 -26.38
C LEU A 97 -17.36 -6.14 -27.18
N GLY A 98 -17.35 -7.39 -26.71
CA GLY A 98 -16.63 -8.49 -27.35
C GLY A 98 -15.11 -8.31 -27.36
N LEU A 99 -14.55 -7.58 -26.40
CA LEU A 99 -13.11 -7.29 -26.32
C LEU A 99 -12.36 -8.46 -25.68
N SER A 100 -11.09 -8.63 -26.08
CA SER A 100 -10.23 -9.67 -25.53
C SER A 100 -9.71 -9.33 -24.12
N PHE A 101 -9.21 -10.36 -23.41
CA PHE A 101 -8.52 -10.16 -22.12
C PHE A 101 -7.32 -9.21 -22.23
N ALA A 102 -6.59 -9.24 -23.36
CA ALA A 102 -5.50 -8.28 -23.60
C ALA A 102 -5.99 -6.82 -23.64
N ALA A 103 -7.17 -6.57 -24.21
CA ALA A 103 -7.80 -5.26 -24.17
C ALA A 103 -8.22 -4.89 -22.71
N ALA A 104 -8.71 -5.85 -21.93
CA ALA A 104 -8.99 -5.64 -20.51
C ALA A 104 -7.72 -5.24 -19.75
N LEU A 105 -6.57 -5.85 -20.00
CA LEU A 105 -5.28 -5.46 -19.41
C LEU A 105 -4.89 -4.01 -19.78
N ALA A 106 -5.08 -3.61 -21.03
CA ALA A 106 -4.80 -2.24 -21.47
C ALA A 106 -5.73 -1.22 -20.79
N ILE A 107 -7.03 -1.54 -20.66
CA ILE A 107 -8.00 -0.72 -19.92
C ILE A 107 -7.63 -0.66 -18.43
N ARG A 108 -7.18 -1.77 -17.85
CA ARG A 108 -6.72 -1.83 -16.46
C ARG A 108 -5.51 -0.93 -16.24
N ALA A 109 -4.53 -0.96 -17.16
CA ALA A 109 -3.37 -0.07 -17.13
C ALA A 109 -3.78 1.41 -17.25
N PHE A 110 -4.71 1.73 -18.16
CA PHE A 110 -5.26 3.09 -18.27
C PHE A 110 -5.94 3.53 -16.96
N GLY A 111 -6.83 2.70 -16.40
CA GLY A 111 -7.48 2.96 -15.11
C GLY A 111 -6.46 3.21 -13.99
N GLY A 112 -5.41 2.39 -13.93
CA GLY A 112 -4.30 2.55 -12.99
C GLY A 112 -3.54 3.86 -13.17
N ALA A 113 -3.20 4.20 -14.42
CA ALA A 113 -2.53 5.47 -14.74
C ALA A 113 -3.34 6.71 -14.29
N MET A 114 -4.67 6.64 -14.36
CA MET A 114 -5.56 7.70 -13.88
C MET A 114 -5.69 7.70 -12.35
N THR A 115 -5.98 6.54 -11.76
CA THR A 115 -6.26 6.40 -10.32
C THR A 115 -5.06 6.80 -9.47
N ILE A 116 -3.82 6.52 -9.91
CA ILE A 116 -2.62 6.93 -9.17
C ILE A 116 -2.51 8.45 -9.07
N GLY A 117 -2.98 9.19 -10.08
CA GLY A 117 -3.08 10.66 -10.04
C GLY A 117 -3.98 11.13 -8.90
N ALA A 118 -5.17 10.53 -8.80
CA ALA A 118 -6.09 10.83 -7.70
C ALA A 118 -5.49 10.47 -6.33
N PHE A 119 -4.85 9.31 -6.20
CA PHE A 119 -4.27 8.84 -4.95
C PHE A 119 -3.07 9.68 -4.50
N SER A 120 -2.04 9.77 -5.34
CA SER A 120 -0.77 10.41 -5.00
C SER A 120 -0.92 11.91 -4.72
N LEU A 121 -1.73 12.60 -5.53
CA LEU A 121 -1.95 14.03 -5.33
C LEU A 121 -2.86 14.32 -4.13
N SER A 122 -3.85 13.46 -3.81
CA SER A 122 -4.64 13.57 -2.58
C SER A 122 -3.80 13.35 -1.33
N MET A 123 -2.88 12.38 -1.36
CA MET A 123 -1.90 12.14 -0.29
C MET A 123 -0.99 13.36 -0.10
N THR A 124 -0.49 13.93 -1.18
CA THR A 124 0.34 15.14 -1.13
C THR A 124 -0.45 16.35 -0.60
N ALA A 125 -1.68 16.55 -1.07
CA ALA A 125 -2.54 17.62 -0.57
C ALA A 125 -2.85 17.47 0.93
N LEU A 126 -3.06 16.23 1.41
CA LEU A 126 -3.26 15.95 2.83
C LEU A 126 -1.98 16.21 3.65
N ALA A 127 -0.81 15.88 3.11
CA ALA A 127 0.48 16.13 3.76
C ALA A 127 0.75 17.63 3.96
N ASP A 128 0.37 18.45 2.98
CA ASP A 128 0.62 19.91 2.99
C ASP A 128 -0.31 20.69 3.92
N LEU A 129 -1.33 20.05 4.50
CA LEU A 129 -2.24 20.73 5.43
C LEU A 129 -1.52 21.20 6.71
N ALA A 130 -1.88 22.39 7.19
CA ALA A 130 -1.43 22.91 8.47
C ALA A 130 -1.79 21.97 9.63
N GLY A 131 -0.91 21.87 10.64
CA GLY A 131 -1.16 21.08 11.85
C GLY A 131 -0.18 19.92 12.06
N GLY A 132 0.87 19.84 11.25
CA GLY A 132 2.00 18.91 11.38
C GLY A 132 1.86 17.63 10.58
N ASN A 133 2.98 17.21 9.97
CA ASN A 133 3.02 16.03 9.08
C ASN A 133 2.60 14.73 9.77
N GLY A 134 2.96 14.53 11.04
CA GLY A 134 2.59 13.33 11.79
C GLY A 134 1.09 13.14 11.92
N ARG A 135 0.35 14.24 12.19
CA ARG A 135 -1.12 14.20 12.32
C ARG A 135 -1.80 13.94 10.96
N ASN A 136 -1.29 14.54 9.91
CA ASN A 136 -1.83 14.40 8.56
C ASN A 136 -1.55 13.00 8.00
N MET A 137 -0.34 12.49 8.17
CA MET A 137 0.04 11.13 7.77
C MET A 137 -0.59 10.06 8.65
N GLY A 138 -0.83 10.34 9.94
CA GLY A 138 -1.62 9.45 10.80
C GLY A 138 -3.06 9.28 10.31
N ALA A 139 -3.70 10.38 9.87
CA ALA A 139 -5.03 10.30 9.26
C ALA A 139 -5.03 9.48 7.96
N ALA A 140 -4.00 9.63 7.12
CA ALA A 140 -3.81 8.82 5.92
C ALA A 140 -3.60 7.33 6.26
N GLY A 141 -2.76 7.03 7.26
CA GLY A 141 -2.48 5.65 7.69
C GLY A 141 -3.73 4.92 8.19
N ILE A 142 -4.57 5.59 8.99
CA ILE A 142 -5.86 5.06 9.44
C ILE A 142 -6.79 4.84 8.23
N ALA A 143 -6.88 5.82 7.33
CA ALA A 143 -7.70 5.70 6.12
C ALA A 143 -7.26 4.51 5.26
N ILE A 144 -5.96 4.31 5.07
CA ILE A 144 -5.38 3.21 4.30
C ILE A 144 -5.67 1.86 4.97
N GLY A 145 -5.34 1.71 6.26
CA GLY A 145 -5.48 0.43 6.96
C GLY A 145 -6.93 -0.03 7.11
N LEU A 146 -7.81 0.86 7.58
CA LEU A 146 -9.24 0.55 7.71
C LEU A 146 -9.90 0.40 6.33
N GLY A 147 -9.46 1.19 5.33
CA GLY A 147 -9.94 1.08 3.97
C GLY A 147 -9.62 -0.28 3.37
N ALA A 148 -8.41 -0.78 3.57
CA ALA A 148 -8.00 -2.11 3.10
C ALA A 148 -8.79 -3.24 3.79
N ALA A 149 -8.98 -3.15 5.12
CA ALA A 149 -9.75 -4.15 5.86
C ALA A 149 -11.22 -4.20 5.43
N LEU A 150 -11.89 -3.04 5.38
CA LEU A 150 -13.29 -2.96 4.99
C LEU A 150 -13.48 -3.24 3.48
N GLY A 151 -12.57 -2.72 2.65
CA GLY A 151 -12.61 -2.90 1.20
C GLY A 151 -12.51 -4.36 0.80
N SER A 152 -11.67 -5.17 1.47
CA SER A 152 -11.57 -6.60 1.17
C SER A 152 -12.84 -7.36 1.54
N VAL A 153 -13.47 -7.07 2.69
CA VAL A 153 -14.73 -7.73 3.10
C VAL A 153 -15.89 -7.35 2.17
N VAL A 154 -16.06 -6.04 1.93
CA VAL A 154 -17.14 -5.54 1.06
C VAL A 154 -16.92 -5.99 -0.37
N GLY A 155 -15.67 -5.92 -0.86
CA GLY A 155 -15.31 -6.37 -2.21
C GLY A 155 -15.60 -7.83 -2.44
N GLY A 156 -15.24 -8.69 -1.47
CA GLY A 156 -15.58 -10.12 -1.52
C GLY A 156 -17.07 -10.36 -1.58
N ARG A 157 -17.86 -9.68 -0.73
CA ARG A 157 -19.32 -9.82 -0.74
C ARG A 157 -19.97 -9.37 -2.04
N LEU A 158 -19.46 -8.30 -2.63
CA LEU A 158 -19.92 -7.83 -3.94
C LEU A 158 -19.55 -8.80 -5.05
N ALA A 159 -18.33 -9.34 -5.02
CA ALA A 159 -17.85 -10.30 -6.03
C ALA A 159 -18.62 -11.62 -6.02
N ASP A 160 -19.03 -12.12 -4.84
CA ASP A 160 -19.90 -13.31 -4.74
C ASP A 160 -21.29 -13.09 -5.37
N ALA A 161 -21.78 -11.86 -5.36
CA ALA A 161 -23.06 -11.55 -5.99
C ALA A 161 -22.91 -11.41 -7.52
N ASP A 162 -21.87 -10.73 -7.99
CA ASP A 162 -21.53 -10.58 -9.40
C ASP A 162 -20.06 -10.10 -9.53
N PRO A 163 -19.22 -10.71 -10.38
CA PRO A 163 -17.82 -10.31 -10.55
C PRO A 163 -17.60 -8.85 -10.93
N PHE A 164 -18.59 -8.18 -11.54
CA PHE A 164 -18.51 -6.77 -11.95
C PHE A 164 -18.98 -5.78 -10.88
N TYR A 165 -19.71 -6.22 -9.84
CA TYR A 165 -20.19 -5.31 -8.78
C TYR A 165 -19.06 -4.57 -8.06
N PRO A 166 -17.90 -5.18 -7.77
CA PRO A 166 -16.75 -4.45 -7.26
C PRO A 166 -16.30 -3.31 -8.17
N LEU A 167 -16.38 -3.46 -9.50
CA LEU A 167 -16.00 -2.42 -10.45
C LEU A 167 -16.96 -1.21 -10.42
N TYR A 168 -18.26 -1.47 -10.35
CA TYR A 168 -19.26 -0.40 -10.21
C TYR A 168 -19.13 0.35 -8.89
N ALA A 169 -18.91 -0.39 -7.79
CA ALA A 169 -18.66 0.21 -6.48
C ALA A 169 -17.36 1.02 -6.47
N ALA A 170 -16.29 0.52 -7.09
CA ALA A 170 -15.02 1.22 -7.23
C ALA A 170 -15.17 2.52 -8.04
N ALA A 171 -15.91 2.49 -9.16
CA ALA A 171 -16.20 3.67 -9.96
C ALA A 171 -16.99 4.71 -9.15
N ALA A 172 -18.02 4.28 -8.41
CA ALA A 172 -18.80 5.17 -7.54
C ALA A 172 -17.94 5.81 -6.44
N LEU A 173 -17.04 5.06 -5.81
CA LEU A 173 -16.11 5.59 -4.80
C LEU A 173 -15.16 6.63 -5.39
N LEU A 174 -14.67 6.44 -6.60
CA LEU A 174 -13.82 7.43 -7.27
C LEU A 174 -14.60 8.72 -7.60
N VAL A 175 -15.85 8.62 -7.98
CA VAL A 175 -16.72 9.79 -8.16
C VAL A 175 -16.94 10.51 -6.83
N VAL A 176 -17.16 9.78 -5.74
CA VAL A 176 -17.25 10.35 -4.38
C VAL A 176 -15.92 11.04 -4.00
N ALA A 177 -14.78 10.42 -4.28
CA ALA A 177 -13.47 11.03 -4.03
C ALA A 177 -13.30 12.34 -4.82
N ALA A 178 -13.70 12.36 -6.11
CA ALA A 178 -13.70 13.56 -6.94
C ALA A 178 -14.57 14.67 -6.33
N ALA A 179 -15.79 14.35 -5.87
CA ALA A 179 -16.71 15.30 -5.25
C ALA A 179 -16.17 15.86 -3.93
N LEU A 180 -15.57 15.02 -3.08
CA LEU A 180 -14.93 15.43 -1.82
C LEU A 180 -13.81 16.43 -2.08
N VAL A 181 -12.91 16.12 -3.03
CA VAL A 181 -11.80 17.01 -3.40
C VAL A 181 -12.34 18.28 -4.08
N ALA A 182 -13.33 18.19 -4.96
CA ALA A 182 -13.94 19.35 -5.61
C ALA A 182 -14.54 20.35 -4.59
N SER A 183 -15.02 19.86 -3.46
CA SER A 183 -15.57 20.68 -2.37
C SER A 183 -14.51 21.29 -1.45
N ALA A 184 -13.23 20.87 -1.54
CA ALA A 184 -12.14 21.40 -0.74
C ALA A 184 -11.47 22.60 -1.42
N PRO A 185 -10.87 23.56 -0.68
CA PRO A 185 -10.06 24.61 -1.29
C PRO A 185 -8.79 24.06 -1.92
N ASP A 186 -8.35 24.63 -3.05
CA ASP A 186 -7.05 24.28 -3.66
C ASP A 186 -5.95 25.12 -3.01
N ARG A 187 -5.15 24.48 -2.18
CA ARG A 187 -4.02 25.11 -1.46
C ARG A 187 -2.70 24.52 -1.91
N THR A 188 -2.43 24.58 -3.20
CA THR A 188 -1.14 24.10 -3.73
C THR A 188 -0.04 25.09 -3.34
N PRO A 189 0.98 24.68 -2.54
CA PRO A 189 2.11 25.54 -2.25
C PRO A 189 2.88 25.80 -3.55
N GLY A 190 3.14 27.07 -3.87
CA GLY A 190 3.98 27.40 -5.01
C GLY A 190 5.44 27.00 -4.76
N GLY A 191 6.03 26.22 -5.66
CA GLY A 191 7.47 26.29 -5.84
C GLY A 191 8.39 25.15 -5.48
N VAL A 192 7.94 23.97 -5.05
CA VAL A 192 8.87 22.83 -4.90
C VAL A 192 8.70 21.86 -6.08
N ARG A 193 9.54 22.00 -7.10
CA ARG A 193 9.59 21.05 -8.23
C ARG A 193 10.26 19.75 -7.78
N ILE A 194 9.48 18.69 -7.60
CA ILE A 194 10.03 17.34 -7.45
C ILE A 194 10.38 16.83 -8.85
N ARG A 195 11.68 16.66 -9.13
CA ARG A 195 12.13 16.11 -10.42
C ARG A 195 11.84 14.63 -10.51
N PRO A 196 11.35 14.10 -11.65
CA PRO A 196 11.34 12.67 -11.90
C PRO A 196 12.74 12.09 -11.65
N GLY A 197 12.84 10.99 -10.91
CA GLY A 197 14.15 10.40 -10.54
C GLY A 197 14.81 10.98 -9.29
N ALA A 198 14.22 12.00 -8.64
CA ALA A 198 14.77 12.59 -7.41
C ALA A 198 15.06 11.55 -6.31
N ALA A 199 14.28 10.46 -6.24
CA ALA A 199 14.51 9.35 -5.31
C ALA A 199 15.85 8.64 -5.57
N LEU A 200 16.20 8.38 -6.83
CA LEU A 200 17.45 7.73 -7.22
C LEU A 200 18.65 8.68 -7.05
N THR A 201 18.50 9.95 -7.42
CA THR A 201 19.54 10.97 -7.22
C THR A 201 19.88 11.09 -5.73
N ARG A 202 18.86 11.15 -4.87
CA ARG A 202 19.07 11.22 -3.42
C ARG A 202 19.66 9.98 -2.81
N LEU A 203 19.37 8.80 -3.38
CA LEU A 203 20.00 7.55 -2.94
C LEU A 203 21.51 7.60 -3.23
N GLY A 204 21.94 8.20 -4.36
CA GLY A 204 23.34 8.46 -4.66
C GLY A 204 23.98 9.46 -3.68
N GLU A 205 23.27 10.52 -3.30
CA GLU A 205 23.73 11.54 -2.36
C GLU A 205 23.76 11.03 -0.90
N ARG A 206 22.80 10.15 -0.52
CA ARG A 206 22.66 9.57 0.82
C ARG A 206 22.43 8.07 0.78
N PRO A 207 23.50 7.27 0.61
CA PRO A 207 23.40 5.81 0.53
C PRO A 207 22.74 5.15 1.76
N ALA A 208 22.78 5.81 2.92
CA ALA A 208 22.14 5.33 4.15
C ALA A 208 20.61 5.16 4.00
N LEU A 209 19.96 5.90 3.09
CA LEU A 209 18.53 5.73 2.77
C LEU A 209 18.21 4.38 2.09
N ALA A 210 19.21 3.71 1.50
CA ALA A 210 19.02 2.39 0.91
C ALA A 210 18.46 1.38 1.91
N VAL A 211 18.86 1.48 3.17
CA VAL A 211 18.44 0.56 4.23
C VAL A 211 16.94 0.66 4.50
N PRO A 212 16.36 1.82 4.92
CA PRO A 212 14.93 1.92 5.13
C PRO A 212 14.12 1.74 3.84
N TYR A 213 14.66 2.08 2.65
CA TYR A 213 13.98 1.85 1.37
C TYR A 213 13.87 0.36 1.05
N ALA A 214 14.90 -0.44 1.36
CA ALA A 214 14.84 -1.90 1.20
C ALA A 214 13.76 -2.52 2.09
N PHE A 215 13.64 -2.07 3.35
CA PHE A 215 12.55 -2.51 4.22
C PHE A 215 11.19 -2.05 3.73
N GLY A 216 11.06 -0.81 3.23
CA GLY A 216 9.81 -0.34 2.63
C GLY A 216 9.41 -1.10 1.37
N PHE A 217 10.38 -1.53 0.58
CA PHE A 217 10.17 -2.37 -0.60
C PHE A 217 9.65 -3.75 -0.18
N ILE A 218 10.34 -4.44 0.74
CA ILE A 218 10.00 -5.82 1.09
C ILE A 218 8.68 -5.90 1.89
N ASP A 219 8.41 -4.97 2.81
CA ASP A 219 7.16 -4.88 3.55
C ASP A 219 5.95 -4.71 2.60
N ARG A 220 6.09 -3.83 1.59
CA ARG A 220 5.04 -3.65 0.58
C ARG A 220 4.95 -4.81 -0.41
N MET A 221 6.03 -5.54 -0.65
CA MET A 221 6.03 -6.77 -1.45
C MET A 221 5.12 -7.82 -0.79
N THR A 222 5.16 -7.94 0.52
CA THR A 222 4.25 -8.83 1.27
C THR A 222 2.78 -8.42 1.09
N ALA A 223 2.46 -7.14 1.12
CA ALA A 223 1.09 -6.67 0.89
C ALA A 223 0.59 -7.00 -0.52
N GLY A 224 1.42 -6.79 -1.55
CA GLY A 224 1.12 -7.18 -2.94
C GLY A 224 0.97 -8.70 -3.08
N PHE A 225 1.84 -9.46 -2.44
CA PHE A 225 1.76 -10.92 -2.42
C PHE A 225 0.41 -11.41 -1.88
N PHE A 226 -0.02 -10.94 -0.72
CA PHE A 226 -1.31 -11.36 -0.15
C PHE A 226 -2.51 -10.88 -0.97
N ALA A 227 -2.42 -9.71 -1.61
CA ALA A 227 -3.50 -9.20 -2.46
C ALA A 227 -3.75 -10.06 -3.72
N LEU A 228 -2.77 -10.84 -4.17
CA LEU A 228 -2.89 -11.80 -5.26
C LEU A 228 -2.88 -13.23 -4.73
N VAL A 229 -1.69 -13.70 -4.35
CA VAL A 229 -1.45 -15.11 -4.01
C VAL A 229 -2.24 -15.53 -2.77
N GLY A 230 -2.37 -14.64 -1.78
CA GLY A 230 -3.19 -14.90 -0.61
C GLY A 230 -4.65 -15.17 -0.96
N VAL A 231 -5.23 -14.40 -1.89
CA VAL A 231 -6.61 -14.61 -2.36
C VAL A 231 -6.76 -15.98 -3.01
N PHE A 232 -5.93 -16.31 -3.99
CA PHE A 232 -5.99 -17.60 -4.67
C PHE A 232 -5.71 -18.77 -3.70
N TYR A 233 -4.73 -18.63 -2.81
CA TYR A 233 -4.41 -19.64 -1.79
C TYR A 233 -5.61 -19.96 -0.90
N PHE A 234 -6.27 -18.96 -0.34
CA PHE A 234 -7.43 -19.18 0.51
C PHE A 234 -8.61 -19.78 -0.24
N ARG A 235 -8.80 -19.39 -1.50
CA ARG A 235 -9.87 -19.93 -2.35
C ARG A 235 -9.60 -21.37 -2.77
N GLU A 236 -8.41 -21.68 -3.28
CA GLU A 236 -8.10 -22.99 -3.85
C GLU A 236 -7.74 -24.02 -2.78
N THR A 237 -6.99 -23.63 -1.72
CA THR A 237 -6.55 -24.57 -0.68
C THR A 237 -7.65 -24.87 0.32
N PHE A 238 -8.46 -23.87 0.69
CA PHE A 238 -9.51 -24.01 1.71
C PHE A 238 -10.93 -23.94 1.16
N GLY A 239 -11.10 -23.79 -0.15
CA GLY A 239 -12.42 -23.79 -0.78
C GLY A 239 -13.27 -22.55 -0.45
N LEU A 240 -12.64 -21.41 -0.14
CA LEU A 240 -13.38 -20.20 0.19
C LEU A 240 -13.95 -19.52 -1.07
N ASP A 241 -15.12 -18.90 -0.92
CA ASP A 241 -15.66 -17.95 -1.88
C ASP A 241 -14.90 -16.59 -1.80
N ALA A 242 -15.28 -15.62 -2.62
CA ALA A 242 -14.62 -14.31 -2.60
C ALA A 242 -14.85 -13.58 -1.28
N PHE A 243 -16.00 -13.75 -0.62
CA PHE A 243 -16.26 -13.16 0.69
C PHE A 243 -15.34 -13.76 1.76
N GLY A 244 -15.19 -15.08 1.79
CA GLY A 244 -14.28 -15.76 2.70
C GLY A 244 -12.82 -15.35 2.49
N ALA A 245 -12.37 -15.22 1.24
CA ALA A 245 -11.05 -14.68 0.92
C ALA A 245 -10.89 -13.22 1.37
N GLY A 246 -11.91 -12.40 1.21
CA GLY A 246 -11.97 -11.03 1.71
C GLY A 246 -11.86 -10.95 3.24
N LEU A 247 -12.52 -11.84 3.97
CA LEU A 247 -12.38 -11.98 5.43
C LEU A 247 -10.96 -12.41 5.83
N ALA A 248 -10.36 -13.36 5.12
CA ALA A 248 -8.98 -13.77 5.36
C ALA A 248 -7.98 -12.62 5.15
N LEU A 249 -8.15 -11.82 4.10
CA LEU A 249 -7.36 -10.60 3.89
C LEU A 249 -7.61 -9.57 5.00
N SER A 250 -8.83 -9.39 5.43
CA SER A 250 -9.17 -8.48 6.52
C SER A 250 -8.51 -8.90 7.84
N ALA A 251 -8.30 -10.20 8.07
CA ALA A 251 -7.58 -10.73 9.23
C ALA A 251 -6.10 -10.25 9.27
N PHE A 252 -5.52 -9.92 8.11
CA PHE A 252 -4.21 -9.23 8.03
C PHE A 252 -4.36 -7.70 8.20
N PHE A 253 -5.23 -7.07 7.41
CA PHE A 253 -5.30 -5.61 7.37
C PHE A 253 -5.84 -4.98 8.66
N PHE A 254 -6.77 -5.64 9.35
CA PHE A 254 -7.40 -5.09 10.55
C PHE A 254 -6.40 -4.93 11.72
N PRO A 255 -5.65 -5.96 12.16
CA PRO A 255 -4.63 -5.78 13.19
C PRO A 255 -3.49 -4.85 12.72
N PHE A 256 -3.15 -4.90 11.42
CA PHE A 256 -2.18 -3.96 10.84
C PHE A 256 -2.63 -2.50 11.04
N ALA A 257 -3.89 -2.16 10.75
CA ALA A 257 -4.41 -0.81 10.94
C ALA A 257 -4.48 -0.41 12.43
N LEU A 258 -4.99 -1.31 13.28
CA LEU A 258 -5.25 -1.03 14.67
C LEU A 258 -3.96 -0.84 15.49
N LEU A 259 -2.94 -1.65 15.18
CA LEU A 259 -1.71 -1.70 15.96
C LEU A 259 -0.63 -0.71 15.49
N GLN A 260 -0.78 -0.03 14.35
CA GLN A 260 0.24 0.90 13.84
C GLN A 260 0.58 2.02 14.82
N TYR A 261 -0.42 2.63 15.46
CA TYR A 261 -0.18 3.72 16.40
C TYR A 261 0.56 3.24 17.67
N PRO A 262 0.08 2.21 18.42
CA PRO A 262 0.81 1.71 19.58
C PRO A 262 2.19 1.15 19.23
N ALA A 263 2.35 0.53 18.06
CA ALA A 263 3.64 0.03 17.59
C ALA A 263 4.62 1.17 17.26
N GLY A 264 4.14 2.27 16.70
CA GLY A 264 4.94 3.48 16.50
C GLY A 264 5.45 4.05 17.82
N VAL A 265 4.56 4.18 18.82
CA VAL A 265 4.94 4.62 20.17
C VAL A 265 5.93 3.66 20.82
N LEU A 266 5.75 2.36 20.65
CA LEU A 266 6.71 1.34 21.14
C LEU A 266 8.07 1.53 20.48
N SER A 267 8.13 1.70 19.14
CA SER A 267 9.35 1.96 18.38
C SER A 267 10.10 3.21 18.87
N ASP A 268 9.37 4.27 19.27
CA ASP A 268 10.00 5.46 19.83
C ASP A 268 10.66 5.22 21.20
N ARG A 269 10.15 4.25 21.97
CA ARG A 269 10.68 3.90 23.33
C ARG A 269 11.83 2.91 23.26
N VAL A 270 11.72 1.84 22.45
CA VAL A 270 12.70 0.75 22.40
C VAL A 270 13.80 0.98 21.33
N GLY A 271 13.68 2.05 20.53
CA GLY A 271 14.54 2.31 19.38
C GLY A 271 14.08 1.57 18.13
N ARG A 272 14.75 1.83 16.98
CA ARG A 272 14.34 1.33 15.66
C ARG A 272 14.81 -0.11 15.39
N PHE A 273 15.88 -0.55 16.03
CA PHE A 273 16.52 -1.86 15.74
C PHE A 273 15.56 -3.04 15.99
N VAL A 274 14.94 -3.09 17.16
CA VAL A 274 14.07 -4.21 17.55
C VAL A 274 12.85 -4.30 16.62
N PRO A 275 12.02 -3.25 16.44
CA PRO A 275 10.85 -3.35 15.60
C PRO A 275 11.19 -3.56 14.12
N VAL A 276 12.26 -2.96 13.59
CA VAL A 276 12.64 -3.13 12.19
C VAL A 276 13.25 -4.49 11.95
N VAL A 277 14.29 -4.90 12.68
CA VAL A 277 15.03 -6.13 12.37
C VAL A 277 14.32 -7.36 12.91
N LEU A 278 14.07 -7.42 14.24
CA LEU A 278 13.41 -8.59 14.83
C LEU A 278 11.94 -8.67 14.39
N GLY A 279 11.28 -7.52 14.24
CA GLY A 279 9.92 -7.44 13.68
C GLY A 279 9.85 -8.05 12.28
N SER A 280 10.76 -7.68 11.35
CA SER A 280 10.80 -8.24 9.99
C SER A 280 11.15 -9.73 9.96
N ILE A 281 12.04 -10.20 10.84
CA ILE A 281 12.33 -11.64 10.94
C ILE A 281 11.06 -12.40 11.34
N CYS A 282 10.39 -11.97 12.40
CA CYS A 282 9.14 -12.60 12.85
C CYS A 282 8.02 -12.48 11.79
N TYR A 283 7.97 -11.34 11.09
CA TYR A 283 7.03 -11.09 9.99
C TYR A 283 7.24 -12.09 8.86
N GLY A 284 8.49 -12.25 8.37
CA GLY A 284 8.81 -13.20 7.33
C GLY A 284 8.55 -14.66 7.73
N LEU A 285 8.85 -15.05 8.97
CA LEU A 285 8.53 -16.38 9.48
C LEU A 285 7.03 -16.63 9.60
N ALA A 286 6.26 -15.61 9.99
CA ALA A 286 4.80 -15.69 10.04
C ALA A 286 4.21 -15.84 8.64
N ILE A 287 4.78 -15.17 7.60
CA ILE A 287 4.37 -15.37 6.21
C ILE A 287 4.55 -16.84 5.79
N VAL A 288 5.71 -17.42 6.06
CA VAL A 288 5.96 -18.86 5.77
C VAL A 288 4.96 -19.75 6.52
N ALA A 289 4.67 -19.42 7.77
CA ALA A 289 3.72 -20.18 8.59
C ALA A 289 2.29 -20.19 8.05
N VAL A 290 1.85 -19.12 7.35
CA VAL A 290 0.56 -19.14 6.62
C VAL A 290 0.56 -20.22 5.55
N GLY A 291 1.63 -20.33 4.75
CA GLY A 291 1.75 -21.35 3.70
C GLY A 291 1.87 -22.78 4.21
N LEU A 292 2.24 -22.96 5.49
CA LEU A 292 2.33 -24.28 6.16
C LEU A 292 1.08 -24.61 6.98
N ALA A 293 0.06 -23.75 7.01
CA ALA A 293 -1.09 -23.92 7.87
C ALA A 293 -1.91 -25.18 7.50
N PRO A 294 -2.14 -26.12 8.43
CA PRO A 294 -2.87 -27.36 8.13
C PRO A 294 -4.39 -27.16 8.07
N THR A 295 -4.91 -26.06 8.59
CA THR A 295 -6.33 -25.75 8.63
C THR A 295 -6.60 -24.27 8.38
N LEU A 296 -7.80 -23.94 7.91
CA LEU A 296 -8.23 -22.55 7.73
C LEU A 296 -8.08 -21.72 9.01
N ALA A 297 -8.46 -22.27 10.16
CA ALA A 297 -8.36 -21.55 11.43
C ALA A 297 -6.92 -21.16 11.77
N VAL A 298 -5.95 -22.06 11.53
CA VAL A 298 -4.52 -21.78 11.72
C VAL A 298 -4.04 -20.74 10.71
N ALA A 299 -4.43 -20.86 9.43
CA ALA A 299 -4.06 -19.91 8.40
C ALA A 299 -4.55 -18.48 8.73
N VAL A 300 -5.84 -18.34 9.08
CA VAL A 300 -6.43 -17.04 9.46
C VAL A 300 -5.82 -16.50 10.76
N GLY A 301 -5.61 -17.35 11.76
CA GLY A 301 -4.93 -16.96 13.01
C GLY A 301 -3.52 -16.45 12.74
N THR A 302 -2.79 -17.10 11.83
CA THR A 302 -1.44 -16.66 11.43
C THR A 302 -1.49 -15.36 10.61
N MET A 303 -2.53 -15.11 9.80
CA MET A 303 -2.74 -13.82 9.11
C MET A 303 -2.87 -12.65 10.12
N VAL A 304 -3.54 -12.87 11.26
CA VAL A 304 -3.59 -11.87 12.36
C VAL A 304 -2.19 -11.58 12.90
N VAL A 305 -1.37 -12.61 13.06
CA VAL A 305 0.03 -12.47 13.51
C VAL A 305 0.87 -11.72 12.47
N VAL A 306 0.72 -12.05 11.18
CA VAL A 306 1.35 -11.33 10.06
C VAL A 306 0.97 -9.84 10.11
N GLY A 307 -0.32 -9.52 10.27
CA GLY A 307 -0.79 -8.13 10.39
C GLY A 307 -0.20 -7.39 11.59
N ALA A 308 -0.07 -8.06 12.73
CA ALA A 308 0.51 -7.49 13.94
C ALA A 308 2.01 -7.17 13.77
N PHE A 309 2.80 -8.07 13.17
CA PHE A 309 4.21 -7.81 12.89
C PHE A 309 4.39 -6.74 11.81
N GLY A 310 3.57 -6.74 10.74
CA GLY A 310 3.58 -5.67 9.75
C GLY A 310 3.30 -4.30 10.37
N ALA A 311 2.35 -4.23 11.32
CA ALA A 311 2.08 -3.01 12.09
C ALA A 311 3.26 -2.55 12.97
N LEU A 312 4.11 -3.47 13.41
CA LEU A 312 5.32 -3.15 14.17
C LEU A 312 6.42 -2.62 13.26
N VAL A 313 6.61 -3.22 12.09
CA VAL A 313 7.68 -2.89 11.14
C VAL A 313 7.44 -1.58 10.41
N ALA A 314 6.25 -1.38 9.83
CA ALA A 314 5.97 -0.28 8.90
C ALA A 314 6.20 1.12 9.51
N PRO A 315 5.66 1.50 10.69
CA PRO A 315 5.89 2.81 11.27
C PRO A 315 7.34 2.99 11.74
N ALA A 316 8.00 1.92 12.22
CA ALA A 316 9.40 1.97 12.64
C ALA A 316 10.34 2.22 11.46
N THR A 317 10.09 1.59 10.33
CA THR A 317 10.86 1.78 9.09
C THR A 317 10.66 3.19 8.52
N MET A 318 9.42 3.69 8.52
CA MET A 318 9.13 5.07 8.10
C MET A 318 9.81 6.10 9.02
N ALA A 319 9.84 5.85 10.32
CA ALA A 319 10.56 6.68 11.27
C ALA A 319 12.09 6.64 11.03
N LEU A 320 12.64 5.47 10.67
CA LEU A 320 14.06 5.36 10.31
C LEU A 320 14.42 6.21 9.08
N VAL A 321 13.53 6.33 8.07
CA VAL A 321 13.72 7.28 6.96
C VAL A 321 13.89 8.71 7.47
N THR A 322 13.02 9.14 8.39
CA THR A 322 13.06 10.50 8.93
C THR A 322 14.23 10.75 9.89
N ASP A 323 14.72 9.69 10.55
CA ASP A 323 15.89 9.75 11.42
C ASP A 323 17.21 9.89 10.60
N VAL A 324 17.25 9.32 9.39
CA VAL A 324 18.41 9.39 8.46
C VAL A 324 18.40 10.69 7.64
N ALA A 325 17.23 11.21 7.28
CA ALA A 325 17.11 12.41 6.46
C ALA A 325 17.22 13.70 7.30
N SER A 326 17.85 14.75 6.73
CA SER A 326 17.81 16.08 7.36
C SER A 326 16.39 16.66 7.39
N PRO A 327 16.08 17.61 8.27
CA PRO A 327 14.73 18.19 8.37
C PRO A 327 14.20 18.72 7.03
N GLU A 328 15.07 19.31 6.20
CA GLU A 328 14.73 19.89 4.90
C GLU A 328 14.48 18.82 3.84
N GLU A 329 15.08 17.65 3.99
CA GLU A 329 15.01 16.53 3.03
C GLU A 329 13.95 15.49 3.36
N ARG A 330 13.34 15.52 4.56
CA ARG A 330 12.38 14.50 5.03
C ARG A 330 11.24 14.20 4.06
N GLY A 331 10.66 15.26 3.48
CA GLY A 331 9.56 15.10 2.52
C GLY A 331 9.98 14.32 1.28
N ALA A 332 11.16 14.62 0.74
CA ALA A 332 11.67 13.93 -0.43
C ALA A 332 12.18 12.52 -0.13
N ALA A 333 12.73 12.29 1.07
CA ALA A 333 13.13 10.95 1.51
C ALA A 333 11.90 10.04 1.70
N LEU A 334 10.81 10.54 2.30
CA LEU A 334 9.54 9.82 2.38
C LEU A 334 8.91 9.58 1.00
N GLY A 335 9.05 10.53 0.07
CA GLY A 335 8.67 10.33 -1.33
C GLY A 335 9.41 9.16 -1.98
N GLY A 336 10.74 9.09 -1.79
CA GLY A 336 11.56 7.96 -2.22
C GLY A 336 11.12 6.63 -1.59
N PHE A 337 10.87 6.62 -0.28
CA PHE A 337 10.34 5.45 0.42
C PHE A 337 9.03 4.94 -0.18
N ASN A 338 8.12 5.83 -0.55
CA ASN A 338 6.87 5.44 -1.20
C ASN A 338 7.06 4.90 -2.62
N VAL A 339 8.04 5.43 -3.39
CA VAL A 339 8.39 4.88 -4.71
C VAL A 339 8.90 3.44 -4.58
N PHE A 340 9.86 3.19 -3.67
CA PHE A 340 10.36 1.84 -3.42
C PHE A 340 9.28 0.92 -2.87
N GLY A 341 8.38 1.42 -2.03
CA GLY A 341 7.21 0.69 -1.57
C GLY A 341 6.25 0.29 -2.71
N SER A 342 6.00 1.18 -3.66
CA SER A 342 5.16 0.86 -4.84
C SER A 342 5.81 -0.19 -5.74
N LEU A 343 7.13 -0.11 -5.92
CA LEU A 343 7.90 -1.15 -6.62
C LEU A 343 7.84 -2.48 -5.87
N GLY A 344 7.89 -2.44 -4.53
CA GLY A 344 7.72 -3.63 -3.69
C GLY A 344 6.36 -4.27 -3.89
N PHE A 345 5.29 -3.50 -3.87
CA PHE A 345 3.92 -4.00 -4.09
C PHE A 345 3.79 -4.68 -5.46
N LEU A 346 4.31 -4.06 -6.51
CA LEU A 346 4.38 -4.65 -7.85
C LEU A 346 5.22 -5.95 -7.87
N ALA A 347 6.37 -5.95 -7.18
CA ALA A 347 7.21 -7.14 -7.06
C ALA A 347 6.49 -8.28 -6.33
N GLY A 348 5.61 -7.97 -5.37
CA GLY A 348 4.78 -8.95 -4.67
C GLY A 348 3.85 -9.73 -5.61
N PHE A 349 3.22 -9.05 -6.56
CA PHE A 349 2.44 -9.72 -7.60
C PHE A 349 3.32 -10.58 -8.51
N LEU A 350 4.44 -10.03 -9.00
CA LEU A 350 5.31 -10.73 -9.93
C LEU A 350 6.00 -11.93 -9.29
N VAL A 351 6.69 -11.72 -8.18
CA VAL A 351 7.43 -12.80 -7.48
C VAL A 351 6.45 -13.85 -6.96
N GLY A 352 5.37 -13.42 -6.32
CA GLY A 352 4.36 -14.32 -5.80
C GLY A 352 3.65 -15.10 -6.89
N GLY A 353 3.17 -14.41 -7.94
CA GLY A 353 2.48 -15.03 -9.06
C GLY A 353 3.36 -16.02 -9.83
N VAL A 354 4.59 -15.64 -10.17
CA VAL A 354 5.56 -16.53 -10.86
C VAL A 354 5.92 -17.72 -9.97
N ALA A 355 6.24 -17.49 -8.69
CA ALA A 355 6.59 -18.60 -7.80
C ALA A 355 5.41 -19.57 -7.62
N THR A 356 4.17 -19.06 -7.50
CA THR A 356 2.98 -19.90 -7.38
C THR A 356 2.74 -20.71 -8.64
N SER A 357 2.79 -20.08 -9.83
CA SER A 357 2.51 -20.76 -11.10
C SER A 357 3.58 -21.78 -11.49
N THR A 358 4.83 -21.62 -11.04
CA THR A 358 5.94 -22.52 -11.37
C THR A 358 6.22 -23.58 -10.32
N ALA A 359 6.05 -23.28 -9.04
CA ALA A 359 6.46 -24.14 -7.93
C ALA A 359 5.39 -24.29 -6.81
N GLY A 360 4.21 -23.70 -7.00
CA GLY A 360 3.08 -23.82 -6.09
C GLY A 360 3.11 -22.83 -4.90
N TYR A 361 2.03 -22.84 -4.13
CA TYR A 361 1.79 -21.88 -3.04
C TYR A 361 2.89 -21.87 -2.00
N LEU A 362 3.30 -23.04 -1.49
CA LEU A 362 4.33 -23.11 -0.44
C LEU A 362 5.64 -22.45 -0.88
N ALA A 363 6.07 -22.68 -2.13
CA ALA A 363 7.28 -22.06 -2.66
C ALA A 363 7.15 -20.53 -2.70
N ALA A 364 5.98 -20.00 -3.03
CA ALA A 364 5.72 -18.58 -3.05
C ALA A 364 5.74 -17.96 -1.63
N PHE A 365 5.08 -18.60 -0.64
CA PHE A 365 5.15 -18.17 0.76
C PHE A 365 6.58 -18.21 1.31
N VAL A 366 7.36 -19.26 0.99
CA VAL A 366 8.77 -19.39 1.39
C VAL A 366 9.62 -18.31 0.72
N ALA A 367 9.45 -18.07 -0.58
CA ALA A 367 10.22 -17.07 -1.31
C ALA A 367 10.01 -15.65 -0.72
N VAL A 368 8.75 -15.26 -0.49
CA VAL A 368 8.44 -13.93 0.05
C VAL A 368 8.83 -13.82 1.51
N GLY A 369 8.48 -14.80 2.35
CA GLY A 369 8.82 -14.78 3.78
C GLY A 369 10.33 -14.82 4.04
N LEU A 370 11.09 -15.65 3.31
CA LEU A 370 12.55 -15.67 3.46
C LEU A 370 13.24 -14.45 2.87
N SER A 371 12.66 -13.79 1.86
CA SER A 371 13.19 -12.50 1.38
C SER A 371 13.09 -11.42 2.46
N GLU A 372 12.00 -11.38 3.24
CA GLU A 372 11.84 -10.50 4.40
C GLU A 372 12.93 -10.78 5.46
N VAL A 373 13.11 -12.06 5.83
CA VAL A 373 14.14 -12.49 6.79
C VAL A 373 15.53 -12.14 6.26
N ALA A 374 15.83 -12.40 5.00
CA ALA A 374 17.13 -12.15 4.39
C ALA A 374 17.51 -10.66 4.44
N ILE A 375 16.59 -9.77 4.06
CA ILE A 375 16.82 -8.32 4.13
C ILE A 375 17.05 -7.89 5.59
N ALA A 376 16.24 -8.39 6.53
CA ALA A 376 16.39 -8.06 7.94
C ALA A 376 17.77 -8.49 8.50
N VAL A 377 18.23 -9.69 8.17
CA VAL A 377 19.54 -10.21 8.61
C VAL A 377 20.70 -9.44 7.98
N VAL A 378 20.65 -9.23 6.65
CA VAL A 378 21.72 -8.52 5.92
C VAL A 378 21.82 -7.06 6.37
N ALA A 379 20.69 -6.40 6.58
CA ALA A 379 20.65 -5.00 6.96
C ALA A 379 20.79 -4.76 8.48
N ALA A 380 20.79 -5.80 9.32
CA ALA A 380 20.79 -5.66 10.79
C ALA A 380 21.94 -4.78 11.31
N GLY A 381 23.16 -4.98 10.80
CA GLY A 381 24.33 -4.19 11.17
C GLY A 381 24.21 -2.72 10.76
N ALA A 382 23.59 -2.45 9.61
CA ALA A 382 23.35 -1.10 9.13
C ALA A 382 22.25 -0.40 9.95
N VAL A 383 21.13 -1.07 10.23
CA VAL A 383 20.05 -0.54 11.08
C VAL A 383 20.59 -0.17 12.46
N ARG A 384 21.44 -1.02 13.05
CA ARG A 384 22.05 -0.75 14.37
C ARG A 384 22.91 0.52 14.37
N ARG A 385 23.65 0.78 13.29
CA ARG A 385 24.45 2.00 13.14
C ARG A 385 23.60 3.25 12.94
N LEU A 386 22.48 3.11 12.22
CA LEU A 386 21.56 4.21 11.93
C LEU A 386 20.61 4.53 13.09
N SER A 387 20.50 3.62 14.06
CA SER A 387 19.67 3.75 15.27
C SER A 387 20.57 3.78 16.50
N PRO A 388 21.33 4.86 16.74
CA PRO A 388 22.13 4.95 17.94
C PRO A 388 21.21 4.85 19.17
N ASP A 389 21.59 4.01 20.15
CA ASP A 389 20.89 3.86 21.41
C ASP A 389 20.62 5.24 22.02
N ARG A 390 19.37 5.66 22.03
CA ARG A 390 18.94 6.77 22.90
C ARG A 390 19.04 6.25 24.31
N ARG A 391 20.24 6.35 24.93
CA ARG A 391 20.34 6.20 26.39
C ARG A 391 19.39 7.23 27.00
N PRO A 392 18.54 6.84 27.97
CA PRO A 392 17.79 7.83 28.72
C PRO A 392 18.80 8.86 29.21
N SER A 393 18.61 10.13 28.85
CA SER A 393 19.36 11.21 29.44
C SER A 393 19.19 11.06 30.95
N ALA A 394 20.27 10.67 31.63
CA ALA A 394 20.33 10.71 33.07
C ALA A 394 19.93 12.12 33.46
N SER A 395 18.78 12.24 34.09
CA SER A 395 18.32 13.48 34.71
C SER A 395 19.49 13.99 35.55
N LEU A 396 19.99 15.14 35.21
CA LEU A 396 20.82 15.94 36.11
C LEU A 396 19.96 16.29 37.34
N SER A 397 19.81 15.32 38.24
CA SER A 397 19.48 15.55 39.62
C SER A 397 20.81 15.77 40.33
N GLY A 398 21.16 17.02 40.54
CA GLY A 398 22.35 17.32 41.31
C GLY A 398 22.83 18.74 41.13
N ALA A 399 22.15 19.66 41.72
CA ALA A 399 22.75 20.88 42.27
C ALA A 399 21.80 21.40 43.35
N GLY A 400 21.86 20.76 44.49
CA GLY A 400 21.68 21.49 45.76
C GLY A 400 23.05 22.02 46.14
N ASP A 401 23.14 23.28 46.30
CA ASP A 401 23.76 24.00 47.44
C ASP A 401 23.63 25.50 47.14
#